data_706535f973cde2b58879b7aa456ee3aa
#
_entry.id   706535f973cde2b58879b7aa456ee3aa
#
_cell.length_a   1.000
_cell.length_b   1.000
_cell.length_c   1.000
_cell.angle_alpha   90.00
_cell.angle_beta   90.00
_cell.angle_gamma   90.00
#
_symmetry.space_group_name_H-M   'P 1'
#
loop_
_entity.id
_entity.type
_entity.pdbx_description
1 polymer ?
#
loop_
_entity_poly.entity_id
_entity_poly.type
_entity_poly.pdbx_seq_one_letter_code
_entity_poly.pdbx_strand_id
1 'polypeptide(L)'
;ISAVELVGVAIAAIVLLITFGSLAAAGTPLVAAAVGVGVGMLGILATASITDINSTTPVLAVMIGLAVSIDYALFIVSRAREYLADGVDPAEAAGRATATSGGAVVFAGTTVIVALCGLSVAGIRFLTTMGLASAAVVAVAVLVALTVVPALIGLLGQRLLPRRRKAADVGADADRRPASRWVRTVTRRPWMTIGAVVVLLGLCAVPASGLRLALTDNGFAEKGTQQRETYDAVAAAYGEGYN
;
A
#
# COMPACT_ATOMS: atom_id res chain seq x y z
N ILE A 1 -8.79 -13.01 6.41
CA ILE A 1 -7.82 -11.98 6.86
C ILE A 1 -6.98 -12.64 7.93
N SER A 2 -5.67 -12.74 7.70
CA SER A 2 -4.73 -13.32 8.65
C SER A 2 -4.47 -12.35 9.82
N ALA A 3 -4.00 -12.87 10.97
CA ALA A 3 -3.63 -12.03 12.11
C ALA A 3 -2.55 -11.00 11.74
N VAL A 4 -1.66 -11.35 10.81
CA VAL A 4 -0.60 -10.47 10.31
C VAL A 4 -1.17 -9.27 9.54
N GLU A 5 -2.19 -9.48 8.70
CA GLU A 5 -2.87 -8.41 7.97
C GLU A 5 -3.60 -7.45 8.92
N LEU A 6 -4.26 -7.98 9.96
CA LEU A 6 -4.91 -7.15 10.97
C LEU A 6 -3.91 -6.26 11.72
N VAL A 7 -2.76 -6.81 12.09
CA VAL A 7 -1.66 -6.04 12.71
C VAL A 7 -1.17 -4.96 11.78
N GLY A 8 -0.97 -5.26 10.48
CA GLY A 8 -0.58 -4.28 9.47
C GLY A 8 -1.57 -3.12 9.34
N VAL A 9 -2.87 -3.44 9.27
CA VAL A 9 -3.95 -2.43 9.22
C VAL A 9 -3.99 -1.59 10.50
N ALA A 10 -3.80 -2.21 11.67
CA ALA A 10 -3.77 -1.49 12.95
C ALA A 10 -2.58 -0.52 13.02
N ILE A 11 -1.40 -0.94 12.59
CA ILE A 11 -0.22 -0.06 12.51
C ILE A 11 -0.48 1.09 11.52
N ALA A 12 -1.02 0.80 10.34
CA ALA A 12 -1.38 1.83 9.36
C ALA A 12 -2.38 2.83 9.94
N ALA A 13 -3.40 2.37 10.67
CA ALA A 13 -4.37 3.24 11.34
C ALA A 13 -3.72 4.16 12.39
N ILE A 14 -2.82 3.62 13.19
CA ILE A 14 -2.07 4.41 14.20
C ILE A 14 -1.21 5.47 13.52
N VAL A 15 -0.45 5.10 12.49
CA VAL A 15 0.40 6.03 11.72
C VAL A 15 -0.44 7.13 11.07
N LEU A 16 -1.56 6.77 10.45
CA LEU A 16 -2.49 7.73 9.85
C LEU A 16 -3.10 8.69 10.89
N LEU A 17 -3.47 8.18 12.07
CA LEU A 17 -3.97 8.99 13.17
C LEU A 17 -2.94 10.00 13.67
N ILE A 18 -1.69 9.56 13.85
CA ILE A 18 -0.59 10.43 14.28
C ILE A 18 -0.31 11.49 13.21
N THR A 19 -0.26 11.08 11.93
CA THR A 19 0.05 11.97 10.81
C THR A 19 -1.04 13.00 10.56
N PHE A 20 -2.28 12.57 10.58
CA PHE A 20 -3.41 13.45 10.27
C PHE A 20 -3.98 14.20 11.47
N GLY A 21 -3.85 13.67 12.68
CA GLY A 21 -4.42 14.27 13.87
C GLY A 21 -5.94 14.39 13.86
N SER A 22 -6.63 13.66 12.99
CA SER A 22 -8.08 13.60 12.86
C SER A 22 -8.52 12.18 12.52
N LEU A 23 -9.47 11.65 13.32
CA LEU A 23 -10.07 10.33 13.09
C LEU A 23 -10.77 10.24 11.72
N ALA A 24 -11.45 11.30 11.30
CA ALA A 24 -12.12 11.34 10.02
C ALA A 24 -11.12 11.26 8.85
N ALA A 25 -10.00 12.00 8.94
CA ALA A 25 -8.99 11.98 7.89
C ALA A 25 -8.21 10.66 7.85
N ALA A 26 -7.92 10.04 9.00
CA ALA A 26 -7.28 8.74 9.07
C ALA A 26 -8.24 7.60 8.65
N GLY A 27 -9.52 7.71 8.97
CA GLY A 27 -10.54 6.73 8.62
C GLY A 27 -10.87 6.69 7.13
N THR A 28 -10.80 7.82 6.42
CA THR A 28 -11.14 7.87 4.99
C THR A 28 -10.31 6.91 4.13
N PRO A 29 -8.97 6.86 4.21
CA PRO A 29 -8.18 5.88 3.47
C PRO A 29 -8.47 4.43 3.86
N LEU A 30 -8.75 4.17 5.14
CA LEU A 30 -9.06 2.83 5.63
C LEU A 30 -10.42 2.33 5.11
N VAL A 31 -11.43 3.20 5.09
CA VAL A 31 -12.74 2.88 4.51
C VAL A 31 -12.61 2.63 3.01
N ALA A 32 -11.86 3.48 2.30
CA ALA A 32 -11.59 3.28 0.87
C ALA A 32 -10.89 1.95 0.60
N ALA A 33 -9.89 1.60 1.42
CA ALA A 33 -9.19 0.33 1.31
C ALA A 33 -10.11 -0.87 1.59
N ALA A 34 -10.94 -0.80 2.61
CA ALA A 34 -11.91 -1.85 2.92
C ALA A 34 -12.91 -2.07 1.77
N VAL A 35 -13.43 -0.98 1.17
CA VAL A 35 -14.31 -1.05 0.01
C VAL A 35 -13.58 -1.62 -1.21
N GLY A 36 -12.37 -1.10 -1.51
CA GLY A 36 -11.58 -1.52 -2.67
C GLY A 36 -11.20 -3.00 -2.60
N VAL A 37 -10.70 -3.43 -1.45
CA VAL A 37 -10.32 -4.84 -1.22
C VAL A 37 -11.57 -5.74 -1.19
N GLY A 38 -12.66 -5.29 -0.56
CA GLY A 38 -13.91 -6.04 -0.52
C GLY A 38 -14.47 -6.30 -1.92
N VAL A 39 -14.58 -5.26 -2.75
CA VAL A 39 -15.03 -5.39 -4.14
C VAL A 39 -14.05 -6.23 -4.96
N GLY A 40 -12.75 -6.02 -4.80
CA GLY A 40 -11.71 -6.79 -5.49
C GLY A 40 -11.77 -8.29 -5.12
N MET A 41 -11.95 -8.60 -3.83
CA MET A 41 -12.08 -9.98 -3.37
C MET A 41 -13.33 -10.66 -3.90
N LEU A 42 -14.47 -9.96 -3.94
CA LEU A 42 -15.69 -10.47 -4.57
C LEU A 42 -15.47 -10.77 -6.06
N GLY A 43 -14.72 -9.91 -6.77
CA GLY A 43 -14.33 -10.15 -8.15
C GLY A 43 -13.47 -11.41 -8.33
N ILE A 44 -12.49 -11.63 -7.44
CA ILE A 44 -11.66 -12.84 -7.45
C ILE A 44 -12.51 -14.09 -7.17
N LEU A 45 -13.39 -14.04 -6.18
CA LEU A 45 -14.29 -15.16 -5.86
C LEU A 45 -15.24 -15.48 -7.02
N ALA A 46 -15.76 -14.45 -7.71
CA ALA A 46 -16.59 -14.66 -8.89
C ALA A 46 -15.83 -15.32 -10.04
N THR A 47 -14.56 -15.00 -10.24
CA THR A 47 -13.72 -15.63 -11.26
C THR A 47 -13.22 -17.02 -10.87
N ALA A 48 -13.11 -17.31 -9.57
CA ALA A 48 -12.70 -18.62 -9.05
C ALA A 48 -13.68 -19.74 -9.41
N SER A 49 -14.94 -19.40 -9.74
CA SER A 49 -15.93 -20.38 -10.24
C SER A 49 -15.67 -20.84 -11.67
N ILE A 50 -14.83 -20.13 -12.43
CA ILE A 50 -14.59 -20.36 -13.86
C ILE A 50 -13.13 -20.76 -14.13
N THR A 51 -12.22 -20.38 -13.22
CA THR A 51 -10.77 -20.58 -13.39
C THR A 51 -10.15 -21.09 -12.11
N ASP A 52 -9.23 -22.04 -12.22
CA ASP A 52 -8.44 -22.51 -11.06
C ASP A 52 -7.55 -21.38 -10.52
N ILE A 53 -7.90 -20.89 -9.35
CA ILE A 53 -7.15 -19.83 -8.64
C ILE A 53 -6.39 -20.49 -7.49
N ASN A 54 -5.07 -20.33 -7.49
CA ASN A 54 -4.22 -20.79 -6.39
C ASN A 54 -4.52 -19.98 -5.12
N SER A 55 -4.45 -20.62 -3.94
CA SER A 55 -4.71 -20.01 -2.63
C SER A 55 -3.83 -18.79 -2.30
N THR A 56 -2.65 -18.69 -2.91
CA THR A 56 -1.73 -17.56 -2.74
C THR A 56 -2.19 -16.31 -3.49
N THR A 57 -2.94 -16.48 -4.60
CA THR A 57 -3.40 -15.36 -5.45
C THR A 57 -4.28 -14.36 -4.70
N PRO A 58 -5.32 -14.77 -3.95
CA PRO A 58 -6.14 -13.84 -3.17
C PRO A 58 -5.32 -13.09 -2.11
N VAL A 59 -4.39 -13.75 -1.44
CA VAL A 59 -3.55 -13.15 -0.39
C VAL A 59 -2.73 -12.00 -0.97
N LEU A 60 -2.02 -12.23 -2.08
CA LEU A 60 -1.23 -11.19 -2.75
C LEU A 60 -2.09 -10.06 -3.30
N ALA A 61 -3.22 -10.39 -3.91
CA ALA A 61 -4.13 -9.39 -4.43
C ALA A 61 -4.68 -8.47 -3.32
N VAL A 62 -5.04 -9.04 -2.16
CA VAL A 62 -5.46 -8.28 -0.98
C VAL A 62 -4.33 -7.40 -0.45
N MET A 63 -3.11 -7.93 -0.31
CA MET A 63 -1.96 -7.16 0.18
C MET A 63 -1.66 -5.95 -0.72
N ILE A 64 -1.58 -6.17 -2.04
CA ILE A 64 -1.33 -5.10 -3.01
C ILE A 64 -2.51 -4.12 -3.02
N GLY A 65 -3.74 -4.63 -3.03
CA GLY A 65 -4.94 -3.83 -3.02
C GLY A 65 -5.05 -2.93 -1.79
N LEU A 66 -4.76 -3.44 -0.59
CA LEU A 66 -4.72 -2.67 0.65
C LEU A 66 -3.68 -1.55 0.57
N ALA A 67 -2.45 -1.87 0.20
CA ALA A 67 -1.37 -0.89 0.11
C ALA A 67 -1.72 0.23 -0.87
N VAL A 68 -2.11 -0.13 -2.09
CA VAL A 68 -2.43 0.82 -3.17
C VAL A 68 -3.67 1.66 -2.83
N SER A 69 -4.72 1.06 -2.26
CA SER A 69 -5.93 1.79 -1.87
C SER A 69 -5.66 2.83 -0.79
N ILE A 70 -4.86 2.48 0.22
CA ILE A 70 -4.47 3.41 1.29
C ILE A 70 -3.64 4.56 0.72
N ASP A 71 -2.63 4.28 -0.10
CA ASP A 71 -1.73 5.29 -0.66
C ASP A 71 -2.47 6.27 -1.58
N TYR A 72 -3.34 5.78 -2.46
CA TYR A 72 -4.08 6.65 -3.38
C TYR A 72 -5.11 7.50 -2.65
N ALA A 73 -5.83 6.91 -1.68
CA ALA A 73 -6.75 7.66 -0.84
C ALA A 73 -6.00 8.71 0.00
N LEU A 74 -4.85 8.35 0.58
CA LEU A 74 -3.99 9.25 1.34
C LEU A 74 -3.61 10.48 0.52
N PHE A 75 -3.22 10.27 -0.74
CA PHE A 75 -2.77 11.33 -1.63
C PHE A 75 -3.89 12.34 -1.94
N ILE A 76 -5.10 11.86 -2.21
CA ILE A 76 -6.27 12.72 -2.47
C ILE A 76 -6.72 13.43 -1.18
N VAL A 77 -6.80 12.70 -0.04
CA VAL A 77 -7.22 13.25 1.25
C VAL A 77 -6.25 14.34 1.73
N SER A 78 -4.93 14.12 1.60
CA SER A 78 -3.93 15.12 2.01
C SER A 78 -4.10 16.42 1.22
N ARG A 79 -4.34 16.32 -0.09
CA ARG A 79 -4.56 17.47 -0.96
C ARG A 79 -5.87 18.19 -0.65
N ALA A 80 -6.96 17.43 -0.42
CA ALA A 80 -8.25 18.00 -0.03
C ALA A 80 -8.16 18.77 1.29
N ARG A 81 -7.38 18.28 2.25
CA ARG A 81 -7.16 18.95 3.53
C ARG A 81 -6.42 20.28 3.41
N GLU A 82 -5.54 20.43 2.44
CA GLU A 82 -4.91 21.72 2.14
C GLU A 82 -5.98 22.72 1.71
N TYR A 83 -6.82 22.39 0.74
CA TYR A 83 -7.92 23.25 0.29
C TYR A 83 -8.93 23.57 1.39
N LEU A 84 -9.30 22.58 2.21
CA LEU A 84 -10.19 22.80 3.36
C LEU A 84 -9.57 23.72 4.41
N ALA A 85 -8.25 23.66 4.60
CA ALA A 85 -7.52 24.55 5.52
C ALA A 85 -7.49 26.00 5.01
N ASP A 86 -7.52 26.20 3.69
CA ASP A 86 -7.62 27.51 3.03
C ASP A 86 -9.06 28.03 2.99
N GLY A 87 -10.02 27.33 3.61
CA GLY A 87 -11.41 27.75 3.71
C GLY A 87 -12.29 27.42 2.50
N VAL A 88 -11.81 26.61 1.57
CA VAL A 88 -12.58 26.16 0.40
C VAL A 88 -13.74 25.27 0.86
N ASP A 89 -14.89 25.38 0.19
CA ASP A 89 -16.06 24.53 0.44
C ASP A 89 -15.71 23.03 0.28
N PRO A 90 -16.26 22.14 1.13
CA PRO A 90 -15.92 20.72 1.09
C PRO A 90 -16.15 20.03 -0.25
N ALA A 91 -17.23 20.34 -0.96
CA ALA A 91 -17.51 19.76 -2.27
C ALA A 91 -16.51 20.25 -3.32
N GLU A 92 -16.17 21.54 -3.28
CA GLU A 92 -15.18 22.14 -4.15
C GLU A 92 -13.77 21.65 -3.82
N ALA A 93 -13.41 21.49 -2.55
CA ALA A 93 -12.14 20.93 -2.10
C ALA A 93 -11.95 19.49 -2.59
N ALA A 94 -13.01 18.67 -2.52
CA ALA A 94 -13.01 17.31 -3.06
C ALA A 94 -12.79 17.30 -4.59
N GLY A 95 -13.51 18.17 -5.32
CA GLY A 95 -13.36 18.31 -6.77
C GLY A 95 -11.96 18.76 -7.18
N ARG A 96 -11.42 19.80 -6.56
CA ARG A 96 -10.07 20.32 -6.83
C ARG A 96 -8.97 19.31 -6.48
N ALA A 97 -9.10 18.61 -5.35
CA ALA A 97 -8.16 17.57 -4.94
C ALA A 97 -8.15 16.41 -5.94
N THR A 98 -9.32 15.97 -6.40
CA THR A 98 -9.43 14.90 -7.40
C THR A 98 -8.89 15.35 -8.76
N ALA A 99 -9.16 16.58 -9.18
CA ALA A 99 -8.62 17.11 -10.44
C ALA A 99 -7.10 17.23 -10.44
N THR A 100 -6.49 17.60 -9.30
CA THR A 100 -5.03 17.77 -9.20
C THR A 100 -4.29 16.44 -8.90
N SER A 101 -4.78 15.67 -7.95
CA SER A 101 -4.13 14.42 -7.50
C SER A 101 -4.61 13.19 -8.25
N GLY A 102 -5.84 13.21 -8.77
CA GLY A 102 -6.42 12.05 -9.48
C GLY A 102 -5.67 11.68 -10.75
N GLY A 103 -5.13 12.66 -11.49
CA GLY A 103 -4.29 12.38 -12.66
C GLY A 103 -3.04 11.59 -12.29
N ALA A 104 -2.37 11.93 -11.19
CA ALA A 104 -1.22 11.18 -10.69
C ALA A 104 -1.62 9.76 -10.23
N VAL A 105 -2.78 9.61 -9.57
CA VAL A 105 -3.33 8.32 -9.14
C VAL A 105 -3.62 7.41 -10.34
N VAL A 106 -4.26 7.96 -11.39
CA VAL A 106 -4.53 7.20 -12.63
C VAL A 106 -3.22 6.76 -13.30
N PHE A 107 -2.26 7.68 -13.43
CA PHE A 107 -0.98 7.35 -14.03
C PHE A 107 -0.23 6.26 -13.25
N ALA A 108 -0.10 6.43 -11.93
CA ALA A 108 0.56 5.45 -11.07
C ALA A 108 -0.18 4.09 -11.08
N GLY A 109 -1.51 4.11 -10.96
CA GLY A 109 -2.33 2.90 -11.01
C GLY A 109 -2.22 2.16 -12.34
N THR A 110 -2.27 2.88 -13.45
CA THR A 110 -2.09 2.29 -14.79
C THR A 110 -0.70 1.66 -14.93
N THR A 111 0.35 2.32 -14.42
CA THR A 111 1.71 1.77 -14.45
C THR A 111 1.80 0.46 -13.66
N VAL A 112 1.20 0.38 -12.47
CA VAL A 112 1.15 -0.84 -11.67
C VAL A 112 0.34 -1.93 -12.39
N ILE A 113 -0.80 -1.61 -12.97
CA ILE A 113 -1.63 -2.55 -13.73
C ILE A 113 -0.83 -3.13 -14.91
N VAL A 114 -0.16 -2.30 -15.70
CA VAL A 114 0.67 -2.75 -16.82
C VAL A 114 1.81 -3.65 -16.35
N ALA A 115 2.49 -3.29 -15.25
CA ALA A 115 3.55 -4.10 -14.68
C ALA A 115 3.03 -5.48 -14.21
N LEU A 116 1.88 -5.53 -13.54
CA LEU A 116 1.25 -6.77 -13.08
C LEU A 116 0.77 -7.63 -14.26
N CYS A 117 0.19 -7.03 -15.29
CA CYS A 117 -0.17 -7.73 -16.53
C CYS A 117 1.07 -8.27 -17.25
N GLY A 118 2.23 -7.60 -17.11
CA GLY A 118 3.50 -8.06 -17.65
C GLY A 118 3.96 -9.43 -17.14
N LEU A 119 3.49 -9.86 -15.94
CA LEU A 119 3.76 -11.20 -15.43
C LEU A 119 3.21 -12.31 -16.35
N SER A 120 2.19 -12.02 -17.15
CA SER A 120 1.65 -12.97 -18.11
C SER A 120 2.62 -13.34 -19.25
N VAL A 121 3.59 -12.46 -19.53
CA VAL A 121 4.62 -12.70 -20.56
C VAL A 121 5.56 -13.85 -20.18
N ALA A 122 5.71 -14.14 -18.87
CA ALA A 122 6.52 -15.25 -18.39
C ALA A 122 6.00 -16.64 -18.82
N GLY A 123 4.75 -16.74 -19.30
CA GLY A 123 4.15 -18.00 -19.76
C GLY A 123 3.84 -19.00 -18.65
N ILE A 124 4.03 -18.62 -17.39
CA ILE A 124 3.76 -19.47 -16.22
C ILE A 124 2.34 -19.18 -15.73
N ARG A 125 1.44 -20.17 -15.80
CA ARG A 125 0.03 -20.02 -15.44
C ARG A 125 -0.18 -19.41 -14.06
N PHE A 126 0.59 -19.83 -13.06
CA PHE A 126 0.54 -19.31 -11.70
C PHE A 126 0.82 -17.79 -11.65
N LEU A 127 1.89 -17.33 -12.31
CA LEU A 127 2.23 -15.89 -12.37
C LEU A 127 1.20 -15.08 -13.14
N THR A 128 0.66 -15.64 -14.22
CA THR A 128 -0.40 -14.98 -15.02
C THR A 128 -1.65 -14.77 -14.19
N THR A 129 -2.17 -15.80 -13.52
CA THR A 129 -3.39 -15.67 -12.70
C THR A 129 -3.18 -14.71 -11.54
N MET A 130 -2.03 -14.76 -10.89
CA MET A 130 -1.67 -13.88 -9.78
C MET A 130 -1.52 -12.42 -10.23
N GLY A 131 -0.87 -12.18 -11.37
CA GLY A 131 -0.69 -10.85 -11.95
C GLY A 131 -2.02 -10.22 -12.37
N LEU A 132 -2.85 -10.95 -13.11
CA LEU A 132 -4.14 -10.44 -13.60
C LEU A 132 -5.13 -10.19 -12.45
N ALA A 133 -5.22 -11.08 -11.46
CA ALA A 133 -6.05 -10.87 -10.28
C ALA A 133 -5.63 -9.63 -9.50
N SER A 134 -4.33 -9.46 -9.26
CA SER A 134 -3.80 -8.28 -8.59
C SER A 134 -4.02 -7.00 -9.40
N ALA A 135 -3.86 -7.04 -10.73
CA ALA A 135 -4.13 -5.91 -11.61
C ALA A 135 -5.61 -5.48 -11.55
N ALA A 136 -6.54 -6.44 -11.52
CA ALA A 136 -7.96 -6.15 -11.36
C ALA A 136 -8.27 -5.47 -10.01
N VAL A 137 -7.67 -5.95 -8.91
CA VAL A 137 -7.83 -5.33 -7.59
C VAL A 137 -7.25 -3.91 -7.57
N VAL A 138 -6.10 -3.67 -8.21
CA VAL A 138 -5.53 -2.32 -8.34
C VAL A 138 -6.43 -1.42 -9.17
N ALA A 139 -7.03 -1.91 -10.25
CA ALA A 139 -8.00 -1.13 -11.04
C ALA A 139 -9.21 -0.71 -10.20
N VAL A 140 -9.76 -1.63 -9.39
CA VAL A 140 -10.82 -1.32 -8.43
C VAL A 140 -10.36 -0.29 -7.40
N ALA A 141 -9.13 -0.41 -6.87
CA ALA A 141 -8.57 0.54 -5.93
C ALA A 141 -8.47 1.96 -6.51
N VAL A 142 -8.05 2.10 -7.78
CA VAL A 142 -8.05 3.39 -8.49
C VAL A 142 -9.45 3.97 -8.62
N LEU A 143 -10.43 3.15 -9.04
CA LEU A 143 -11.82 3.59 -9.16
C LEU A 143 -12.40 4.05 -7.82
N VAL A 144 -12.15 3.30 -6.73
CA VAL A 144 -12.56 3.67 -5.38
C VAL A 144 -11.90 4.97 -4.93
N ALA A 145 -10.60 5.15 -5.21
CA ALA A 145 -9.90 6.39 -4.88
C ALA A 145 -10.47 7.61 -5.61
N LEU A 146 -10.93 7.45 -6.85
CA LEU A 146 -11.48 8.53 -7.66
C LEU A 146 -12.98 8.79 -7.44
N THR A 147 -13.69 7.88 -6.80
CA THR A 147 -15.15 7.98 -6.59
C THR A 147 -15.53 8.05 -5.12
N VAL A 148 -15.20 7.02 -4.35
CA VAL A 148 -15.58 6.90 -2.94
C VAL A 148 -14.84 7.92 -2.08
N VAL A 149 -13.53 8.14 -2.33
CA VAL A 149 -12.74 9.09 -1.54
C VAL A 149 -13.25 10.52 -1.68
N PRO A 150 -13.48 11.08 -2.88
CA PRO A 150 -14.08 12.41 -3.01
C PRO A 150 -15.47 12.52 -2.38
N ALA A 151 -16.30 11.48 -2.50
CA ALA A 151 -17.61 11.44 -1.86
C ALA A 151 -17.48 11.52 -0.32
N LEU A 152 -16.55 10.75 0.27
CA LEU A 152 -16.28 10.81 1.70
C LEU A 152 -15.73 12.18 2.14
N ILE A 153 -14.89 12.81 1.32
CA ILE A 153 -14.38 14.17 1.60
C ILE A 153 -15.54 15.16 1.63
N GLY A 154 -16.45 15.12 0.66
CA GLY A 154 -17.63 15.97 0.62
C GLY A 154 -18.54 15.77 1.85
N LEU A 155 -18.76 14.52 2.26
CA LEU A 155 -19.59 14.18 3.42
C LEU A 155 -18.96 14.59 4.76
N LEU A 156 -17.67 14.34 4.93
CA LEU A 156 -16.95 14.60 6.18
C LEU A 156 -16.55 16.07 6.33
N GLY A 157 -16.29 16.74 5.24
CA GLY A 157 -16.00 18.17 5.18
C GLY A 157 -14.95 18.64 6.20
N GLN A 158 -15.31 19.62 7.01
CA GLN A 158 -14.43 20.21 8.03
C GLN A 158 -13.99 19.24 9.14
N ARG A 159 -14.61 18.04 9.26
CA ARG A 159 -14.17 17.01 10.21
C ARG A 159 -12.83 16.38 9.84
N LEU A 160 -12.41 16.51 8.58
CA LEU A 160 -11.09 16.08 8.11
C LEU A 160 -9.95 16.94 8.68
N LEU A 161 -10.23 18.18 9.14
CA LEU A 161 -9.24 19.03 9.77
C LEU A 161 -9.01 18.65 11.24
N PRO A 162 -7.77 18.71 11.75
CA PRO A 162 -7.50 18.45 13.15
C PRO A 162 -8.18 19.48 14.03
N ARG A 163 -8.78 19.03 15.14
CA ARG A 163 -9.51 19.87 16.09
C ARG A 163 -8.71 21.08 16.62
N ARG A 164 -7.39 20.97 16.65
CA ARG A 164 -6.50 22.07 17.10
C ARG A 164 -6.40 23.24 16.11
N ARG A 165 -6.67 23.02 14.81
CA ARG A 165 -6.62 24.11 13.82
C ARG A 165 -7.88 25.00 13.81
N LYS A 166 -8.97 24.58 14.46
CA LYS A 166 -10.17 25.43 14.65
C LYS A 166 -9.97 26.56 15.65
N ALA A 167 -8.89 26.52 16.45
CA ALA A 167 -8.67 27.45 17.56
C ALA A 167 -7.36 28.25 17.50
N ALA A 168 -6.53 28.07 16.47
CA ALA A 168 -5.25 28.77 16.41
C ALA A 168 -5.14 29.57 15.11
N ASP A 169 -4.97 30.87 15.30
CA ASP A 169 -4.68 31.87 14.28
C ASP A 169 -3.73 31.41 13.19
N VAL A 170 -4.14 31.67 11.97
CA VAL A 170 -3.33 31.63 10.76
C VAL A 170 -2.25 32.71 10.92
N GLY A 171 -1.04 32.35 11.33
CA GLY A 171 0.02 33.34 11.17
C GLY A 171 1.34 33.20 11.90
N ALA A 172 1.50 32.42 12.95
CA ALA A 172 2.70 32.60 13.79
C ALA A 172 3.65 31.40 13.97
N ASP A 173 3.34 30.17 13.57
CA ASP A 173 4.13 29.01 14.01
C ASP A 173 4.57 28.01 12.91
N ALA A 174 4.62 28.41 11.65
CA ALA A 174 5.13 27.54 10.57
C ALA A 174 6.62 27.20 10.77
N ASP A 175 7.39 28.09 11.37
CA ASP A 175 8.84 27.96 11.54
C ASP A 175 9.25 27.11 12.76
N ARG A 176 8.32 26.82 13.68
CA ARG A 176 8.61 26.06 14.93
C ARG A 176 8.30 24.57 14.88
N ARG A 177 7.82 24.04 13.76
CA ARG A 177 7.52 22.61 13.64
C ARG A 177 8.81 21.78 13.58
N PRO A 178 8.90 20.65 14.31
CA PRO A 178 10.06 19.76 14.24
C PRO A 178 10.33 19.26 12.81
N ALA A 179 9.28 19.14 11.99
CA ALA A 179 9.39 18.82 10.57
C ALA A 179 10.17 19.89 9.78
N SER A 180 10.01 21.20 10.10
CA SER A 180 10.75 22.26 9.42
C SER A 180 12.24 22.23 9.73
N ARG A 181 12.63 21.83 10.95
CA ARG A 181 14.04 21.65 11.34
C ARG A 181 14.67 20.47 10.60
N TRP A 182 13.96 19.37 10.49
CA TRP A 182 14.41 18.19 9.74
C TRP A 182 14.62 18.53 8.26
N VAL A 183 13.61 19.08 7.61
CA VAL A 183 13.69 19.52 6.20
C VAL A 183 14.86 20.48 6.00
N ARG A 184 15.00 21.47 6.89
CA ARG A 184 16.11 22.45 6.83
C ARG A 184 17.49 21.80 7.00
N THR A 185 17.61 20.77 7.84
CA THR A 185 18.86 20.03 8.03
C THR A 185 19.20 19.22 6.77
N VAL A 186 18.23 18.51 6.22
CA VAL A 186 18.35 17.71 5.00
C VAL A 186 18.72 18.59 3.80
N THR A 187 18.03 19.74 3.62
CA THR A 187 18.27 20.66 2.50
C THR A 187 19.54 21.49 2.64
N ARG A 188 20.03 21.72 3.85
CA ARG A 188 21.30 22.45 4.05
C ARG A 188 22.54 21.68 3.63
N ARG A 189 22.50 20.33 3.71
CA ARG A 189 23.65 19.47 3.37
C ARG A 189 23.18 18.28 2.51
N PRO A 190 22.73 18.51 1.27
CA PRO A 190 22.10 17.47 0.46
C PRO A 190 23.04 16.29 0.19
N TRP A 191 24.33 16.57 -0.07
CA TRP A 191 25.32 15.53 -0.33
C TRP A 191 25.58 14.62 0.88
N MET A 192 25.56 15.16 2.09
CA MET A 192 25.71 14.35 3.31
C MET A 192 24.47 13.47 3.54
N THR A 193 23.28 13.99 3.25
CA THR A 193 22.04 13.24 3.39
C THR A 193 21.97 12.13 2.34
N ILE A 194 22.31 12.41 1.10
CA ILE A 194 22.41 11.40 0.04
C ILE A 194 23.44 10.34 0.41
N GLY A 195 24.63 10.73 0.86
CA GLY A 195 25.67 9.82 1.31
C GLY A 195 25.19 8.91 2.47
N ALA A 196 24.53 9.48 3.47
CA ALA A 196 24.00 8.72 4.59
C ALA A 196 22.93 7.70 4.16
N VAL A 197 22.04 8.09 3.24
CA VAL A 197 21.01 7.18 2.68
C VAL A 197 21.65 6.06 1.86
N VAL A 198 22.63 6.39 1.02
CA VAL A 198 23.35 5.39 0.20
C VAL A 198 24.11 4.40 1.08
N VAL A 199 24.78 4.89 2.13
CA VAL A 199 25.47 4.02 3.09
C VAL A 199 24.47 3.13 3.84
N LEU A 200 23.34 3.69 4.30
CA LEU A 200 22.30 2.92 4.98
C LEU A 200 21.73 1.81 4.07
N LEU A 201 21.39 2.16 2.83
CA LEU A 201 20.88 1.19 1.86
C LEU A 201 21.95 0.14 1.50
N GLY A 202 23.22 0.55 1.35
CA GLY A 202 24.34 -0.37 1.16
C GLY A 202 24.48 -1.35 2.31
N LEU A 203 24.40 -0.87 3.54
CA LEU A 203 24.46 -1.70 4.74
C LEU A 203 23.28 -2.69 4.80
N CYS A 204 22.08 -2.25 4.44
CA CYS A 204 20.91 -3.11 4.34
C CYS A 204 21.02 -4.15 3.19
N ALA A 205 21.79 -3.85 2.16
CA ALA A 205 22.03 -4.77 1.03
C ALA A 205 23.08 -5.86 1.35
N VAL A 206 23.95 -5.65 2.35
CA VAL A 206 24.98 -6.64 2.71
C VAL A 206 24.40 -8.02 3.00
N PRO A 207 23.31 -8.20 3.79
CA PRO A 207 22.71 -9.50 4.02
C PRO A 207 22.16 -10.15 2.75
N ALA A 208 21.80 -9.34 1.73
CA ALA A 208 21.27 -9.88 0.47
C ALA A 208 22.32 -10.65 -0.35
N SER A 209 23.62 -10.41 -0.12
CA SER A 209 24.69 -11.19 -0.77
C SER A 209 24.72 -12.66 -0.34
N GLY A 210 24.11 -13.00 0.82
CA GLY A 210 23.96 -14.35 1.34
C GLY A 210 22.62 -15.03 1.01
N LEU A 211 21.71 -14.34 0.29
CA LEU A 211 20.42 -14.92 -0.08
C LEU A 211 20.62 -16.05 -1.11
N ARG A 212 20.17 -17.24 -0.75
CA ARG A 212 20.01 -18.34 -1.68
C ARG A 212 18.61 -18.28 -2.28
N LEU A 213 18.53 -17.91 -3.55
CA LEU A 213 17.28 -17.94 -4.31
C LEU A 213 16.97 -19.41 -4.66
N ALA A 214 16.05 -20.01 -3.94
CA ALA A 214 15.48 -21.32 -4.23
C ALA A 214 13.97 -21.20 -4.34
N LEU A 215 13.35 -22.02 -5.17
CA LEU A 215 11.89 -22.19 -5.14
C LEU A 215 11.50 -22.77 -3.79
N THR A 216 10.33 -22.37 -3.28
CA THR A 216 9.76 -22.93 -2.05
C THR A 216 9.55 -24.43 -2.26
N ASP A 217 10.33 -25.23 -1.56
CA ASP A 217 10.25 -26.68 -1.53
C ASP A 217 9.78 -27.18 -0.15
N ASN A 218 9.62 -28.48 0.00
CA ASN A 218 9.21 -29.09 1.26
C ASN A 218 10.27 -28.94 2.38
N GLY A 219 11.47 -28.45 2.05
CA GLY A 219 12.52 -28.09 3.00
C GLY A 219 12.17 -26.91 3.91
N PHE A 220 11.15 -26.10 3.55
CA PHE A 220 10.60 -25.03 4.40
C PHE A 220 9.43 -25.48 5.28
N ALA A 221 8.97 -26.73 5.14
CA ALA A 221 7.92 -27.29 6.00
C ALA A 221 8.42 -27.39 7.45
N GLU A 222 7.48 -27.32 8.40
CA GLU A 222 7.76 -27.38 9.83
C GLU A 222 8.42 -28.75 10.18
N LYS A 223 9.45 -28.71 11.03
CA LYS A 223 10.16 -29.92 11.46
C LYS A 223 9.20 -30.89 12.17
N GLY A 224 9.22 -32.16 11.78
CA GLY A 224 8.32 -33.20 12.31
C GLY A 224 7.06 -33.39 11.47
N THR A 225 6.89 -32.67 10.34
CA THR A 225 5.85 -32.99 9.36
C THR A 225 6.35 -34.07 8.39
N GLN A 226 5.45 -34.94 7.94
CA GLN A 226 5.76 -35.98 6.98
C GLN A 226 6.40 -35.44 5.69
N GLN A 227 5.98 -34.22 5.27
CA GLN A 227 6.53 -33.54 4.10
C GLN A 227 8.01 -33.18 4.31
N ARG A 228 8.35 -32.67 5.51
CA ARG A 228 9.73 -32.32 5.86
C ARG A 228 10.60 -33.56 5.99
N GLU A 229 10.14 -34.61 6.65
CA GLU A 229 10.88 -35.88 6.83
C GLU A 229 11.16 -36.55 5.48
N THR A 230 10.18 -36.55 4.56
CA THR A 230 10.37 -37.07 3.21
C THR A 230 11.40 -36.25 2.44
N TYR A 231 11.34 -34.92 2.52
CA TYR A 231 12.33 -34.04 1.89
C TYR A 231 13.75 -34.33 2.42
N ASP A 232 13.91 -34.37 3.74
CA ASP A 232 15.20 -34.59 4.37
C ASP A 232 15.79 -36.00 4.00
N ALA A 233 14.93 -37.00 3.91
CA ALA A 233 15.35 -38.37 3.46
C ALA A 233 15.81 -38.36 1.98
N VAL A 234 15.09 -37.67 1.11
CA VAL A 234 15.47 -37.53 -0.32
C VAL A 234 16.73 -36.70 -0.47
N ALA A 235 16.84 -35.57 0.24
CA ALA A 235 18.03 -34.71 0.21
C ALA A 235 19.29 -35.47 0.73
N ALA A 236 19.12 -36.29 1.76
CA ALA A 236 20.23 -37.14 2.27
C ALA A 236 20.69 -38.21 1.28
N ALA A 237 19.76 -38.74 0.47
CA ALA A 237 20.08 -39.80 -0.50
C ALA A 237 20.63 -39.26 -1.83
N TYR A 238 20.14 -38.14 -2.32
CA TYR A 238 20.39 -37.61 -3.66
C TYR A 238 21.04 -36.23 -3.72
N GLY A 239 21.24 -35.60 -2.57
CA GLY A 239 21.78 -34.24 -2.47
C GLY A 239 20.71 -33.16 -2.36
N GLU A 240 21.12 -31.98 -1.86
CA GLU A 240 20.23 -30.82 -1.74
C GLU A 240 19.81 -30.29 -3.12
N GLY A 241 18.51 -30.04 -3.33
CA GLY A 241 17.95 -29.51 -4.58
C GLY A 241 17.50 -30.57 -5.59
N TYR A 242 17.48 -31.82 -5.22
CA TYR A 242 16.90 -32.92 -6.01
C TYR A 242 15.38 -32.99 -5.74
N ASN A 243 14.60 -32.24 -6.56
CA ASN A 243 13.13 -32.26 -6.54
C ASN A 243 12.58 -32.41 -7.95
#